data_a3d99abd61415f5f5db723896d237fb3
#
_entry.id   a3d99abd61415f5f5db723896d237fb3
#
_cell.length_a   1.000
_cell.length_b   1.000
_cell.length_c   1.000
_cell.angle_alpha   90.00
_cell.angle_beta   90.00
_cell.angle_gamma   90.00
#
_symmetry.space_group_name_H-M   'P 1'
#
loop_
_entity.id
_entity.type
_entity.pdbx_description
1 polymer ?
#
loop_
_entity_poly.entity_id
_entity_poly.type
_entity_poly.pdbx_seq_one_letter_code
_entity_poly.pdbx_strand_id
1 'polypeptide(L)'
;EHTAVTGGNRKEFVKLYVQHALDKSVSAQFGAFKAGFEQVCGGPALGLFTPTELELLVCGDPEIDMKALERVTKYDGGFDADHRAIRDFWSVVHSLPIADQKRLLFFATGCDRAPVGGLENLPFVVQRSGPDTEHLPTAHTCFNVLLLPEYDCQEKLRDRLAVAIANAEGFGLQ
;
A
#
# COMPACT_ATOMS: atom_id res chain seq x y z
N GLU A 1 -16.45 26.72 31.50
CA GLU A 1 -16.53 28.10 30.97
C GLU A 1 -16.32 28.06 29.46
N HIS A 2 -17.25 28.71 28.73
CA HIS A 2 -17.14 28.87 27.30
C HIS A 2 -16.58 30.26 26.99
N THR A 3 -15.33 30.31 26.53
CA THR A 3 -14.70 31.55 26.06
C THR A 3 -14.87 31.69 24.56
N ALA A 4 -15.55 32.75 24.11
CA ALA A 4 -15.71 33.00 22.68
C ALA A 4 -14.35 33.31 22.01
N VAL A 5 -14.11 32.75 20.80
CA VAL A 5 -12.91 33.04 20.03
C VAL A 5 -13.04 34.40 19.37
N THR A 6 -12.08 35.26 19.61
CA THR A 6 -12.01 36.65 19.11
C THR A 6 -10.70 36.90 18.39
N GLY A 7 -10.57 38.04 17.70
CA GLY A 7 -9.30 38.44 17.09
C GLY A 7 -8.12 38.53 18.07
N GLY A 8 -8.40 38.82 19.35
CA GLY A 8 -7.38 38.94 20.40
C GLY A 8 -6.85 37.62 20.94
N ASN A 9 -7.69 36.59 21.03
CA ASN A 9 -7.34 35.28 21.61
C ASN A 9 -7.18 34.16 20.57
N ARG A 10 -7.32 34.43 19.27
CA ARG A 10 -7.29 33.41 18.22
C ARG A 10 -5.99 32.60 18.20
N LYS A 11 -4.85 33.22 18.48
CA LYS A 11 -3.55 32.52 18.49
C LYS A 11 -3.47 31.52 19.65
N GLU A 12 -3.99 31.90 20.81
CA GLU A 12 -4.07 31.02 21.96
C GLU A 12 -5.04 29.89 21.72
N PHE A 13 -6.21 30.17 21.12
CA PHE A 13 -7.16 29.15 20.72
C PHE A 13 -6.51 28.10 19.79
N VAL A 14 -5.82 28.54 18.73
CA VAL A 14 -5.13 27.64 17.81
C VAL A 14 -4.11 26.76 18.54
N LYS A 15 -3.29 27.37 19.43
CA LYS A 15 -2.31 26.63 20.24
C LYS A 15 -2.97 25.56 21.11
N LEU A 16 -4.03 25.91 21.82
CA LEU A 16 -4.77 24.99 22.69
C LEU A 16 -5.47 23.90 21.89
N TYR A 17 -6.04 24.26 20.73
CA TYR A 17 -6.67 23.30 19.82
C TYR A 17 -5.67 22.27 19.28
N VAL A 18 -4.52 22.74 18.78
CA VAL A 18 -3.45 21.86 18.31
C VAL A 18 -2.94 20.93 19.42
N GLN A 19 -2.69 21.50 20.63
CA GLN A 19 -2.28 20.69 21.77
C GLN A 19 -3.34 19.67 22.17
N HIS A 20 -4.62 20.03 22.12
CA HIS A 20 -5.70 19.10 22.40
C HIS A 20 -5.78 17.99 21.36
N ALA A 21 -5.79 18.36 20.08
CA ALA A 21 -5.96 17.42 18.96
C ALA A 21 -4.79 16.45 18.80
N LEU A 22 -3.54 16.94 18.96
CA LEU A 22 -2.34 16.15 18.70
C LEU A 22 -1.71 15.50 19.95
N ASP A 23 -2.13 15.91 21.15
CA ASP A 23 -1.55 15.39 22.39
C ASP A 23 -2.65 14.92 23.36
N LYS A 24 -3.41 15.84 23.95
CA LYS A 24 -4.32 15.50 25.07
C LYS A 24 -5.40 14.49 24.72
N SER A 25 -6.00 14.61 23.51
CA SER A 25 -7.11 13.73 23.08
C SER A 25 -6.69 12.29 22.83
N VAL A 26 -5.40 12.06 22.53
CA VAL A 26 -4.87 10.74 22.15
C VAL A 26 -3.85 10.19 23.14
N SER A 27 -3.46 10.97 24.16
CA SER A 27 -2.36 10.61 25.08
C SER A 27 -2.56 9.27 25.79
N ALA A 28 -3.78 8.97 26.22
CA ALA A 28 -4.07 7.72 26.92
C ALA A 28 -3.92 6.50 25.98
N GLN A 29 -4.52 6.60 24.79
CA GLN A 29 -4.44 5.55 23.76
C GLN A 29 -3.01 5.40 23.25
N PHE A 30 -2.33 6.51 22.98
CA PHE A 30 -0.94 6.51 22.56
C PHE A 30 -0.02 5.94 23.63
N GLY A 31 -0.24 6.25 24.91
CA GLY A 31 0.52 5.69 26.02
C GLY A 31 0.40 4.18 26.10
N ALA A 32 -0.80 3.64 25.97
CA ALA A 32 -1.03 2.18 25.93
C ALA A 32 -0.40 1.53 24.70
N PHE A 33 -0.55 2.11 23.52
CA PHE A 33 0.10 1.65 22.29
C PHE A 33 1.62 1.65 22.43
N LYS A 34 2.19 2.77 22.90
CA LYS A 34 3.65 2.91 23.09
C LYS A 34 4.21 1.85 24.04
N ALA A 35 3.53 1.62 25.17
CA ALA A 35 3.97 0.61 26.13
C ALA A 35 4.01 -0.80 25.52
N GLY A 36 2.99 -1.18 24.73
CA GLY A 36 2.98 -2.47 24.02
C GLY A 36 4.03 -2.55 22.91
N PHE A 37 4.18 -1.49 22.12
CA PHE A 37 5.17 -1.41 21.03
C PHE A 37 6.61 -1.54 21.58
N GLU A 38 6.92 -0.84 22.67
CA GLU A 38 8.25 -0.85 23.29
C GLU A 38 8.62 -2.20 23.90
N GLN A 39 7.65 -3.07 24.25
CA GLN A 39 7.93 -4.42 24.73
C GLN A 39 8.51 -5.33 23.62
N VAL A 40 8.14 -5.11 22.38
CA VAL A 40 8.57 -5.94 21.23
C VAL A 40 9.65 -5.24 20.42
N CYS A 41 9.45 -3.98 20.12
CA CYS A 41 10.30 -3.18 19.23
C CYS A 41 11.11 -2.11 20.00
N GLY A 42 11.01 -2.08 21.34
CA GLY A 42 11.70 -1.10 22.18
C GLY A 42 13.21 -1.30 22.20
N GLY A 43 13.90 -0.21 22.46
CA GLY A 43 15.34 -0.21 22.63
C GLY A 43 15.96 1.16 22.30
N PRO A 44 17.21 1.40 22.68
CA PRO A 44 17.89 2.67 22.44
C PRO A 44 18.05 2.98 20.94
N ALA A 45 18.00 1.96 20.09
CA ALA A 45 18.12 2.13 18.64
C ALA A 45 16.97 2.99 18.03
N LEU A 46 15.75 2.92 18.59
CA LEU A 46 14.64 3.76 18.11
C LEU A 46 14.91 5.26 18.29
N GLY A 47 15.66 5.63 19.33
CA GLY A 47 16.04 7.02 19.59
C GLY A 47 17.07 7.59 18.60
N LEU A 48 17.66 6.76 17.74
CA LEU A 48 18.59 7.18 16.71
C LEU A 48 17.90 7.65 15.42
N PHE A 49 16.62 7.32 15.26
CA PHE A 49 15.82 7.70 14.09
C PHE A 49 15.09 9.02 14.32
N THR A 50 15.03 9.83 13.28
CA THR A 50 14.06 10.91 13.20
C THR A 50 12.65 10.32 13.03
N PRO A 51 11.57 11.07 13.35
CA PRO A 51 10.20 10.59 13.14
C PRO A 51 9.93 10.15 11.70
N THR A 52 10.49 10.84 10.70
CA THR A 52 10.33 10.50 9.28
C THR A 52 11.04 9.20 8.92
N GLU A 53 12.24 8.99 9.42
CA GLU A 53 12.98 7.72 9.19
C GLU A 53 12.27 6.55 9.86
N LEU A 54 11.73 6.77 11.06
CA LEU A 54 10.96 5.74 11.75
C LEU A 54 9.66 5.41 10.99
N GLU A 55 8.98 6.41 10.43
CA GLU A 55 7.82 6.19 9.58
C GLU A 55 8.17 5.34 8.36
N LEU A 56 9.26 5.67 7.65
CA LEU A 56 9.73 4.88 6.50
C LEU A 56 10.08 3.43 6.90
N LEU A 57 10.69 3.26 8.06
CA LEU A 57 11.06 1.93 8.54
C LEU A 57 9.84 1.06 8.88
N VAL A 58 8.81 1.66 9.50
CA VAL A 58 7.63 0.93 9.98
C VAL A 58 6.56 0.80 8.89
N CYS A 59 6.32 1.86 8.15
CA CYS A 59 5.22 1.94 7.18
C CYS A 59 5.66 1.69 5.73
N GLY A 60 6.96 1.75 5.44
CA GLY A 60 7.48 1.71 4.08
C GLY A 60 7.45 3.07 3.37
N ASP A 61 8.02 3.10 2.16
CA ASP A 61 8.13 4.30 1.33
C ASP A 61 6.82 4.56 0.58
N PRO A 62 6.21 5.76 0.68
CA PRO A 62 5.03 6.13 -0.08
C PRO A 62 5.30 6.30 -1.59
N GLU A 63 6.57 6.45 -2.00
CA GLU A 63 6.95 6.49 -3.41
C GLU A 63 7.15 5.08 -3.94
N ILE A 64 6.52 4.78 -5.08
CA ILE A 64 6.58 3.46 -5.70
C ILE A 64 7.10 3.56 -7.14
N ASP A 65 7.94 2.62 -7.53
CA ASP A 65 8.43 2.44 -8.91
C ASP A 65 7.97 1.08 -9.46
N MET A 66 6.89 1.08 -10.24
CA MET A 66 6.36 -0.14 -10.85
C MET A 66 7.33 -0.74 -11.89
N LYS A 67 8.26 0.05 -12.47
CA LYS A 67 9.29 -0.49 -13.36
C LYS A 67 10.34 -1.27 -12.57
N ALA A 68 10.64 -0.84 -11.33
CA ALA A 68 11.49 -1.61 -10.44
C ALA A 68 10.84 -2.95 -10.06
N LEU A 69 9.53 -2.94 -9.77
CA LEU A 69 8.78 -4.15 -9.50
C LEU A 69 8.77 -5.11 -10.69
N GLU A 70 8.51 -4.62 -11.90
CA GLU A 70 8.52 -5.43 -13.12
C GLU A 70 9.84 -6.19 -13.31
N ARG A 71 10.99 -5.53 -13.09
CA ARG A 71 12.32 -6.14 -13.25
C ARG A 71 12.58 -7.34 -12.34
N VAL A 72 11.93 -7.39 -11.18
CA VAL A 72 12.14 -8.45 -10.18
C VAL A 72 10.99 -9.43 -10.11
N THR A 73 9.89 -9.15 -10.83
CA THR A 73 8.70 -10.00 -10.86
C THR A 73 9.02 -11.37 -11.43
N LYS A 74 8.60 -12.40 -10.73
CA LYS A 74 8.65 -13.78 -11.19
C LYS A 74 7.32 -14.18 -11.82
N TYR A 75 7.37 -15.11 -12.76
CA TYR A 75 6.20 -15.59 -13.47
C TYR A 75 6.03 -17.09 -13.25
N ASP A 76 4.79 -17.55 -13.16
CA ASP A 76 4.46 -18.95 -12.92
C ASP A 76 3.20 -19.38 -13.68
N GLY A 77 2.90 -20.70 -13.66
CA GLY A 77 1.71 -21.26 -14.29
C GLY A 77 1.75 -21.24 -15.83
N GLY A 78 2.93 -21.09 -16.42
CA GLY A 78 3.12 -20.99 -17.88
C GLY A 78 3.26 -19.57 -18.40
N PHE A 79 3.24 -18.57 -17.52
CA PHE A 79 3.67 -17.21 -17.86
C PHE A 79 5.20 -17.08 -17.83
N ASP A 80 5.72 -16.21 -18.67
CA ASP A 80 7.08 -15.71 -18.68
C ASP A 80 7.09 -14.22 -19.08
N ALA A 81 8.25 -13.57 -19.05
CA ALA A 81 8.38 -12.14 -19.35
C ALA A 81 7.98 -11.78 -20.79
N ASP A 82 8.13 -12.70 -21.73
CA ASP A 82 7.83 -12.52 -23.16
C ASP A 82 6.39 -12.90 -23.51
N HIS A 83 5.66 -13.48 -22.57
CA HIS A 83 4.28 -13.88 -22.79
C HIS A 83 3.39 -12.67 -23.11
N ARG A 84 2.51 -12.79 -24.14
CA ARG A 84 1.63 -11.69 -24.58
C ARG A 84 0.84 -11.08 -23.41
N ALA A 85 0.18 -11.91 -22.60
CA ALA A 85 -0.64 -11.43 -21.48
C ALA A 85 0.19 -10.68 -20.42
N ILE A 86 1.46 -11.03 -20.24
CA ILE A 86 2.37 -10.33 -19.31
C ILE A 86 2.81 -8.98 -19.87
N ARG A 87 3.12 -8.89 -21.16
CA ARG A 87 3.39 -7.60 -21.81
C ARG A 87 2.18 -6.67 -21.77
N ASP A 88 0.99 -7.21 -22.05
CA ASP A 88 -0.26 -6.47 -21.94
C ASP A 88 -0.50 -6.00 -20.49
N PHE A 89 -0.26 -6.85 -19.49
CA PHE A 89 -0.37 -6.53 -18.08
C PHE A 89 0.53 -5.35 -17.69
N TRP A 90 1.82 -5.42 -17.98
CA TRP A 90 2.73 -4.32 -17.64
C TRP A 90 2.45 -3.05 -18.42
N SER A 91 2.06 -3.16 -19.69
CA SER A 91 1.59 -2.00 -20.47
C SER A 91 0.39 -1.31 -19.82
N VAL A 92 -0.58 -2.08 -19.32
CA VAL A 92 -1.71 -1.54 -18.57
C VAL A 92 -1.23 -0.90 -17.26
N VAL A 93 -0.44 -1.61 -16.44
CA VAL A 93 0.04 -1.13 -15.15
C VAL A 93 0.79 0.20 -15.27
N HIS A 94 1.70 0.32 -16.23
CA HIS A 94 2.45 1.57 -16.45
C HIS A 94 1.59 2.74 -16.96
N SER A 95 0.44 2.43 -17.55
CA SER A 95 -0.53 3.44 -18.00
C SER A 95 -1.48 3.91 -16.89
N LEU A 96 -1.54 3.21 -15.76
CA LEU A 96 -2.41 3.58 -14.64
C LEU A 96 -1.92 4.85 -13.94
N PRO A 97 -2.84 5.69 -13.43
CA PRO A 97 -2.50 6.73 -12.47
C PRO A 97 -1.81 6.15 -11.24
N ILE A 98 -0.95 6.93 -10.58
CA ILE A 98 -0.20 6.48 -9.39
C ILE A 98 -1.11 5.96 -8.27
N ALA A 99 -2.30 6.54 -8.11
CA ALA A 99 -3.28 6.07 -7.13
C ALA A 99 -3.75 4.64 -7.41
N ASP A 100 -3.96 4.28 -8.69
CA ASP A 100 -4.39 2.94 -9.08
C ASP A 100 -3.24 1.94 -9.08
N GLN A 101 -2.01 2.39 -9.36
CA GLN A 101 -0.80 1.58 -9.15
C GLN A 101 -0.64 1.20 -7.66
N LYS A 102 -0.90 2.12 -6.74
CA LYS A 102 -0.92 1.86 -5.30
C LYS A 102 -2.03 0.88 -4.90
N ARG A 103 -3.22 1.03 -5.47
CA ARG A 103 -4.33 0.06 -5.26
C ARG A 103 -3.98 -1.34 -5.75
N LEU A 104 -3.31 -1.44 -6.90
CA LEU A 104 -2.83 -2.73 -7.40
C LEU A 104 -1.80 -3.34 -6.46
N LEU A 105 -0.86 -2.55 -5.97
CA LEU A 105 0.13 -3.01 -5.00
C LEU A 105 -0.56 -3.49 -3.71
N PHE A 106 -1.50 -2.71 -3.19
CA PHE A 106 -2.31 -3.09 -2.04
C PHE A 106 -3.12 -4.36 -2.27
N PHE A 107 -3.78 -4.48 -3.43
CA PHE A 107 -4.54 -5.66 -3.81
C PHE A 107 -3.69 -6.94 -3.79
N ALA A 108 -2.46 -6.85 -4.28
CA ALA A 108 -1.60 -8.01 -4.44
C ALA A 108 -0.75 -8.34 -3.21
N THR A 109 -0.49 -7.36 -2.32
CA THR A 109 0.46 -7.49 -1.21
C THR A 109 -0.11 -7.13 0.17
N GLY A 110 -1.25 -6.45 0.21
CA GLY A 110 -1.82 -5.89 1.44
C GLY A 110 -1.19 -4.56 1.87
N CYS A 111 -0.24 -4.00 1.10
CA CYS A 111 0.41 -2.72 1.39
C CYS A 111 0.51 -1.88 0.11
N ASP A 112 0.22 -0.58 0.21
CA ASP A 112 0.30 0.39 -0.88
C ASP A 112 1.63 1.16 -0.90
N ARG A 113 2.59 0.73 -0.07
CA ARG A 113 3.92 1.33 0.07
C ARG A 113 5.03 0.34 -0.31
N ALA A 114 6.15 0.87 -0.77
CA ALA A 114 7.33 0.06 -1.05
C ALA A 114 8.06 -0.31 0.26
N PRO A 115 8.65 -1.50 0.36
CA PRO A 115 9.53 -1.84 1.48
C PRO A 115 10.76 -0.92 1.49
N VAL A 116 11.47 -0.89 2.63
CA VAL A 116 12.74 -0.17 2.73
C VAL A 116 13.69 -0.65 1.64
N GLY A 117 14.22 0.27 0.87
CA GLY A 117 15.10 -0.01 -0.26
C GLY A 117 14.36 -0.22 -1.60
N GLY A 118 13.04 0.02 -1.66
CA GLY A 118 12.29 0.06 -2.91
C GLY A 118 11.59 -1.25 -3.30
N LEU A 119 10.78 -1.18 -4.36
CA LEU A 119 10.01 -2.32 -4.87
C LEU A 119 10.88 -3.42 -5.48
N GLU A 120 12.14 -3.15 -5.82
CA GLU A 120 13.11 -4.18 -6.22
C GLU A 120 13.42 -5.20 -5.11
N ASN A 121 13.12 -4.87 -3.87
CA ASN A 121 13.28 -5.79 -2.73
C ASN A 121 11.99 -6.54 -2.39
N LEU A 122 10.90 -6.29 -3.12
CA LEU A 122 9.63 -6.96 -2.91
C LEU A 122 9.57 -8.26 -3.74
N PRO A 123 9.55 -9.45 -3.13
CA PRO A 123 9.27 -10.66 -3.88
C PRO A 123 7.84 -10.59 -4.42
N PHE A 124 7.69 -10.57 -5.74
CA PHE A 124 6.40 -10.47 -6.39
C PHE A 124 6.26 -11.53 -7.48
N VAL A 125 5.10 -12.15 -7.58
CA VAL A 125 4.83 -13.21 -8.54
C VAL A 125 3.53 -12.92 -9.29
N VAL A 126 3.55 -13.04 -10.62
CA VAL A 126 2.34 -13.08 -11.44
C VAL A 126 2.16 -14.51 -11.94
N GLN A 127 1.09 -15.17 -11.49
CA GLN A 127 0.79 -16.54 -11.80
C GLN A 127 -0.44 -16.65 -12.70
N ARG A 128 -0.36 -17.46 -13.73
CA ARG A 128 -1.51 -17.77 -14.60
C ARG A 128 -2.56 -18.55 -13.82
N SER A 129 -3.79 -18.05 -13.79
CA SER A 129 -4.92 -18.70 -13.10
C SER A 129 -5.89 -19.41 -14.04
N GLY A 130 -5.52 -19.58 -15.30
CA GLY A 130 -6.32 -20.27 -16.31
C GLY A 130 -6.43 -19.51 -17.63
N PRO A 131 -7.22 -20.01 -18.58
CA PRO A 131 -7.47 -19.38 -19.86
C PRO A 131 -8.33 -18.12 -19.72
N ASP A 132 -8.67 -17.50 -20.86
CA ASP A 132 -9.60 -16.36 -20.89
C ASP A 132 -10.93 -16.66 -20.19
N THR A 133 -11.41 -15.72 -19.43
CA THR A 133 -12.59 -15.85 -18.58
C THR A 133 -13.18 -14.47 -18.26
N GLU A 134 -14.41 -14.45 -17.73
CA GLU A 134 -15.03 -13.25 -17.16
C GLU A 134 -14.67 -13.03 -15.68
N HIS A 135 -13.97 -13.98 -15.04
CA HIS A 135 -13.53 -13.83 -13.66
C HIS A 135 -12.51 -12.71 -13.51
N LEU A 136 -12.53 -12.07 -12.35
CA LEU A 136 -11.55 -11.06 -11.98
C LEU A 136 -10.21 -11.71 -11.59
N PRO A 137 -9.08 -11.01 -11.71
CA PRO A 137 -7.84 -11.44 -11.07
C PRO A 137 -8.06 -11.51 -9.54
N THR A 138 -7.32 -12.39 -8.90
CA THR A 138 -7.31 -12.56 -7.44
C THR A 138 -5.88 -12.49 -6.90
N ALA A 139 -5.69 -12.43 -5.59
CA ALA A 139 -4.36 -12.35 -5.01
C ALA A 139 -4.20 -13.20 -3.75
N HIS A 140 -2.98 -13.67 -3.51
CA HIS A 140 -2.54 -14.24 -2.25
C HIS A 140 -1.55 -13.28 -1.59
N THR A 141 -2.07 -12.35 -0.81
CA THR A 141 -1.30 -11.24 -0.22
C THR A 141 -0.17 -11.71 0.70
N CYS A 142 -0.34 -12.83 1.41
CA CYS A 142 0.71 -13.40 2.26
C CYS A 142 1.95 -13.85 1.49
N PHE A 143 1.82 -14.06 0.18
CA PHE A 143 2.92 -14.52 -0.68
C PHE A 143 3.26 -13.52 -1.80
N ASN A 144 2.58 -12.38 -1.85
CA ASN A 144 2.68 -11.36 -2.90
C ASN A 144 2.46 -11.97 -4.31
N VAL A 145 1.45 -12.83 -4.44
CA VAL A 145 1.11 -13.51 -5.68
C VAL A 145 -0.16 -12.91 -6.26
N LEU A 146 -0.07 -12.42 -7.49
CA LEU A 146 -1.21 -12.02 -8.31
C LEU A 146 -1.61 -13.19 -9.21
N LEU A 147 -2.82 -13.68 -9.07
CA LEU A 147 -3.42 -14.70 -9.92
C LEU A 147 -4.13 -14.02 -11.08
N LEU A 148 -3.58 -14.12 -12.27
CA LEU A 148 -4.03 -13.43 -13.47
C LEU A 148 -4.55 -14.42 -14.51
N PRO A 149 -5.85 -14.37 -14.92
CA PRO A 149 -6.34 -15.10 -16.08
C PRO A 149 -5.64 -14.62 -17.35
N GLU A 150 -5.46 -15.53 -18.31
CA GLU A 150 -4.91 -15.20 -19.63
C GLU A 150 -6.00 -14.57 -20.50
N TYR A 151 -6.30 -13.29 -20.26
CA TYR A 151 -7.30 -12.57 -21.04
C TYR A 151 -6.92 -12.45 -22.52
N ASP A 152 -7.92 -12.54 -23.39
CA ASP A 152 -7.74 -12.54 -24.84
C ASP A 152 -7.24 -11.21 -25.40
N CYS A 153 -7.54 -10.09 -24.74
CA CYS A 153 -7.09 -8.77 -25.16
C CYS A 153 -6.76 -7.83 -23.99
N GLN A 154 -5.98 -6.81 -24.30
CA GLN A 154 -5.50 -5.82 -23.33
C GLN A 154 -6.66 -4.99 -22.73
N GLU A 155 -7.70 -4.68 -23.51
CA GLU A 155 -8.86 -3.92 -23.05
C GLU A 155 -9.59 -4.69 -21.96
N LYS A 156 -9.85 -5.99 -22.17
CA LYS A 156 -10.48 -6.86 -21.17
C LYS A 156 -9.65 -6.95 -19.91
N LEU A 157 -8.33 -7.13 -20.06
CA LEU A 157 -7.40 -7.14 -18.94
C LEU A 157 -7.49 -5.84 -18.13
N ARG A 158 -7.46 -4.69 -18.79
CA ARG A 158 -7.59 -3.36 -18.16
C ARG A 158 -8.88 -3.23 -17.37
N ASP A 159 -10.00 -3.59 -17.97
CA ASP A 159 -11.32 -3.48 -17.34
C ASP A 159 -11.43 -4.39 -16.12
N ARG A 160 -11.02 -5.66 -16.24
CA ARG A 160 -11.07 -6.62 -15.13
C ARG A 160 -10.11 -6.24 -14.00
N LEU A 161 -8.91 -5.79 -14.34
CA LEU A 161 -7.95 -5.31 -13.34
C LEU A 161 -8.47 -4.08 -12.61
N ALA A 162 -9.03 -3.10 -13.34
CA ALA A 162 -9.61 -1.89 -12.74
C ALA A 162 -10.73 -2.22 -11.75
N VAL A 163 -11.63 -3.15 -12.12
CA VAL A 163 -12.69 -3.61 -11.21
C VAL A 163 -12.11 -4.30 -9.97
N ALA A 164 -11.12 -5.17 -10.14
CA ALA A 164 -10.51 -5.89 -9.03
C ALA A 164 -9.86 -4.94 -8.02
N ILE A 165 -9.02 -4.01 -8.48
CA ILE A 165 -8.30 -3.08 -7.59
C ILE A 165 -9.22 -2.04 -6.96
N ALA A 166 -10.31 -1.64 -7.63
CA ALA A 166 -11.29 -0.72 -7.05
C ALA A 166 -12.07 -1.32 -5.88
N ASN A 167 -12.22 -2.65 -5.85
CA ASN A 167 -12.93 -3.36 -4.78
C ASN A 167 -12.00 -3.96 -3.71
N ALA A 168 -10.70 -3.73 -3.81
CA ALA A 168 -9.71 -4.27 -2.87
C ALA A 168 -9.89 -3.77 -1.43
N GLU A 169 -10.41 -2.57 -1.23
CA GLU A 169 -10.63 -1.97 0.10
C GLU A 169 -11.76 -2.65 0.90
N GLY A 170 -12.58 -3.51 0.26
CA GLY A 170 -13.72 -4.21 0.88
C GLY A 170 -13.43 -5.67 1.27
N PHE A 171 -12.29 -6.24 0.95
CA PHE A 171 -11.92 -7.63 1.26
C PHE A 171 -11.25 -7.82 2.64
N GLY A 172 -11.50 -6.93 3.57
CA GLY A 172 -11.18 -7.14 4.98
C GLY A 172 -12.20 -8.07 5.63
N LEU A 173 -11.86 -9.36 5.75
CA LEU A 173 -12.50 -10.33 6.65
C LEU A 173 -14.04 -10.47 6.50
N GLN A 174 -14.49 -11.32 5.60
CA GLN A 174 -15.71 -12.09 5.80
C GLN A 174 -15.36 -13.50 6.26
#